data_cd44a57eff906e3b83a48070e06176d3
#
_entry.id   cd44a57eff906e3b83a48070e06176d3
#
_cell.length_a   1.000
_cell.length_b   1.000
_cell.length_c   1.000
_cell.angle_alpha   90.00
_cell.angle_beta   90.00
_cell.angle_gamma   90.00
#
_symmetry.space_group_name_H-M   'P 1'
#
loop_
_entity.id
_entity.type
_entity.pdbx_description
1 polymer ?
#
loop_
_entity_poly.entity_id
_entity_poly.type
_entity_poly.pdbx_seq_one_letter_code
_entity_poly.pdbx_strand_id
1 'polypeptide(L)'
;DERAPVLIVGPCGTGKSHLAQALGHCAVRQGQDVVFASCAQLLASLNAARAIGNYERKLQQLARVPLLIIDDFGLKPLRAPADEDLHDLIAERYEQAATVVTSNLDFTEWDQAFPGNRLLASATVDRLRHNAYCLTLDGASYRAPRQGPNKAKTTLASTPKNNHS
;
A
#
# COMPACT_ATOMS: atom_id res chain seq x y z
N ASP A 1 5.98 9.86 17.44
CA ASP A 1 5.50 8.66 18.15
C ASP A 1 5.91 7.42 17.37
N GLU A 2 6.71 6.57 17.99
CA GLU A 2 7.26 5.34 17.37
C GLU A 2 6.18 4.29 17.06
N ARG A 3 4.98 4.44 17.62
CA ARG A 3 3.84 3.53 17.42
C ARG A 3 2.77 4.09 16.49
N ALA A 4 2.96 5.30 15.97
CA ALA A 4 2.01 5.91 15.07
C ALA A 4 1.95 5.15 13.72
N PRO A 5 0.77 4.92 13.17
CA PRO A 5 0.65 4.37 11.83
C PRO A 5 1.25 5.30 10.77
N VAL A 6 1.77 4.73 9.70
CA VAL A 6 2.17 5.46 8.49
C VAL A 6 1.32 4.97 7.33
N LEU A 7 0.57 5.86 6.74
CA LEU A 7 -0.33 5.55 5.63
C LEU A 7 0.19 6.24 4.37
N ILE A 8 0.46 5.45 3.34
CA ILE A 8 1.04 5.91 2.08
C ILE A 8 0.05 5.62 0.97
N VAL A 9 -0.49 6.67 0.36
CA VAL A 9 -1.45 6.56 -0.74
C VAL A 9 -0.93 7.24 -2.00
N GLY A 10 -1.45 6.83 -3.13
CA GLY A 10 -1.14 7.42 -4.43
C GLY A 10 -1.42 6.44 -5.56
N PRO A 11 -1.40 6.92 -6.82
CA PRO A 11 -1.60 6.09 -7.99
C PRO A 11 -0.60 4.94 -8.09
N CYS A 12 -0.94 3.91 -8.85
CA CYS A 12 -0.04 2.80 -9.13
C CYS A 12 1.28 3.31 -9.75
N GLY A 13 2.40 2.76 -9.28
CA GLY A 13 3.72 3.07 -9.81
C GLY A 13 4.36 4.38 -9.30
N THR A 14 3.83 4.98 -8.25
CA THR A 14 4.40 6.20 -7.64
C THR A 14 5.50 5.92 -6.60
N GLY A 15 5.87 4.65 -6.38
CA GLY A 15 6.94 4.28 -5.45
C GLY A 15 6.50 4.03 -4.02
N LYS A 16 5.22 3.82 -3.76
CA LYS A 16 4.69 3.55 -2.40
C LYS A 16 5.34 2.34 -1.75
N SER A 17 5.41 1.22 -2.46
CA SER A 17 6.01 -0.02 -1.95
C SER A 17 7.51 0.15 -1.68
N HIS A 18 8.23 0.88 -2.51
CA HIS A 18 9.65 1.20 -2.29
C HIS A 18 9.86 2.04 -1.04
N LEU A 19 9.01 3.03 -0.81
CA LEU A 19 9.08 3.85 0.40
C LEU A 19 8.79 3.00 1.64
N ALA A 20 7.77 2.16 1.59
CA ALA A 20 7.44 1.24 2.69
C ALA A 20 8.59 0.26 2.98
N GLN A 21 9.22 -0.29 1.94
CA GLN A 21 10.41 -1.15 2.07
C GLN A 21 11.58 -0.40 2.70
N ALA A 22 11.81 0.85 2.31
CA ALA A 22 12.87 1.68 2.89
C ALA A 22 12.66 1.91 4.39
N LEU A 23 11.43 2.15 4.82
CA LEU A 23 11.07 2.24 6.23
C LEU A 23 11.34 0.92 6.97
N GLY A 24 11.01 -0.21 6.36
CA GLY A 24 11.30 -1.54 6.90
C GLY A 24 12.81 -1.77 7.06
N HIS A 25 13.61 -1.42 6.07
CA HIS A 25 15.07 -1.53 6.15
C HIS A 25 15.66 -0.64 7.24
N CYS A 26 15.14 0.56 7.42
CA CYS A 26 15.55 1.44 8.51
C CYS A 26 15.26 0.82 9.87
N ALA A 27 14.09 0.23 10.05
CA ALA A 27 13.72 -0.45 11.29
C ALA A 27 14.62 -1.67 11.59
N VAL A 28 14.91 -2.49 10.58
CA VAL A 28 15.83 -3.63 10.71
C VAL A 28 17.24 -3.17 11.13
N ARG A 29 17.74 -2.08 10.56
CA ARG A 29 19.03 -1.52 10.95
C ARG A 29 19.07 -1.05 12.41
N GLN A 30 17.91 -0.70 12.95
CA GLN A 30 17.74 -0.35 14.37
C GLN A 30 17.48 -1.57 15.27
N GLY A 31 17.58 -2.77 14.74
CA GLY A 31 17.39 -4.02 15.47
C GLY A 31 15.92 -4.39 15.71
N GLN A 32 15.00 -3.82 14.95
CA GLN A 32 13.57 -4.14 15.05
C GLN A 32 13.19 -5.28 14.11
N ASP A 33 12.34 -6.18 14.59
CA ASP A 33 11.71 -7.19 13.73
C ASP A 33 10.65 -6.53 12.84
N VAL A 34 10.66 -6.91 11.57
CA VAL A 34 9.75 -6.37 10.55
C VAL A 34 9.08 -7.50 9.78
N VAL A 35 7.79 -7.41 9.60
CA VAL A 35 7.05 -8.23 8.64
C VAL A 35 6.56 -7.35 7.50
N PHE A 36 6.88 -7.72 6.28
CA PHE A 36 6.39 -7.11 5.05
C PHE A 36 5.55 -8.13 4.28
N ALA A 37 4.29 -7.81 4.05
CA ALA A 37 3.39 -8.64 3.25
C ALA A 37 2.37 -7.78 2.51
N SER A 38 1.91 -8.24 1.36
CA SER A 38 0.71 -7.65 0.76
C SER A 38 -0.52 -7.96 1.64
N CYS A 39 -1.53 -7.10 1.57
CA CYS A 39 -2.78 -7.33 2.31
C CYS A 39 -3.37 -8.71 2.00
N ALA A 40 -3.37 -9.11 0.72
CA ALA A 40 -3.86 -10.42 0.29
C ALA A 40 -3.05 -11.58 0.89
N GLN A 41 -1.72 -11.50 0.88
CA GLN A 41 -0.84 -12.52 1.47
C GLN A 41 -1.03 -12.64 2.98
N LEU A 42 -1.13 -11.51 3.67
CA LEU A 42 -1.33 -11.45 5.10
C LEU A 42 -2.63 -12.16 5.51
N LEU A 43 -3.73 -11.84 4.82
CA LEU A 43 -5.04 -12.43 5.10
C LEU A 43 -5.11 -13.89 4.68
N ALA A 44 -4.45 -14.27 3.60
CA ALA A 44 -4.30 -15.68 3.20
C ALA A 44 -3.56 -16.50 4.26
N SER A 45 -2.52 -15.93 4.88
CA SER A 45 -1.78 -16.60 5.96
C SER A 45 -2.62 -16.82 7.21
N LEU A 46 -3.48 -15.87 7.57
CA LEU A 46 -4.43 -16.02 8.67
C LEU A 46 -5.50 -17.07 8.37
N ASN A 47 -6.01 -17.10 7.16
CA ASN A 47 -6.99 -18.11 6.75
C ASN A 47 -6.38 -19.53 6.71
N ALA A 48 -5.15 -19.68 6.24
CA ALA A 48 -4.42 -20.94 6.28
C ALA A 48 -4.19 -21.42 7.73
N ALA A 49 -3.84 -20.51 8.64
CA ALA A 49 -3.70 -20.82 10.07
C ALA A 49 -5.03 -21.26 10.69
N ARG A 50 -6.13 -20.66 10.29
CA ARG A 50 -7.48 -21.09 10.74
C ARG A 50 -7.78 -22.51 10.32
N ALA A 51 -7.44 -22.91 9.11
CA ALA A 51 -7.69 -24.25 8.60
C ALA A 51 -7.00 -25.36 9.39
N ILE A 52 -5.87 -25.06 10.04
CA ILE A 52 -5.12 -25.99 10.88
C ILE A 52 -5.29 -25.76 12.39
N GLY A 53 -6.28 -24.93 12.79
CA GLY A 53 -6.56 -24.65 14.19
C GLY A 53 -5.52 -23.75 14.88
N ASN A 54 -4.77 -22.93 14.13
CA ASN A 54 -3.67 -22.10 14.63
C ASN A 54 -3.90 -20.59 14.42
N TYR A 55 -5.14 -20.17 14.18
CA TYR A 55 -5.48 -18.78 13.88
C TYR A 55 -5.05 -17.81 14.97
N GLU A 56 -5.42 -18.08 16.22
CA GLU A 56 -5.17 -17.18 17.33
C GLU A 56 -3.67 -16.97 17.58
N ARG A 57 -2.88 -18.04 17.47
CA ARG A 57 -1.43 -17.96 17.58
C ARG A 57 -0.82 -17.11 16.46
N LYS A 58 -1.29 -17.29 15.23
CA LYS A 58 -0.83 -16.51 14.08
C LYS A 58 -1.20 -15.05 14.21
N LEU A 59 -2.42 -14.75 14.63
CA LEU A 59 -2.89 -13.39 14.89
C LEU A 59 -2.01 -12.69 15.93
N GLN A 60 -1.75 -13.35 17.07
CA GLN A 60 -0.90 -12.80 18.12
C GLN A 60 0.56 -12.62 17.69
N GLN A 61 1.08 -13.51 16.87
CA GLN A 61 2.41 -13.36 16.29
C GLN A 61 2.51 -12.09 15.43
N LEU A 62 1.55 -11.84 14.57
CA LEU A 62 1.49 -10.65 13.73
C LEU A 62 1.17 -9.39 14.54
N ALA A 63 0.37 -9.51 15.58
CA ALA A 63 0.03 -8.37 16.44
C ALA A 63 1.24 -7.84 17.24
N ARG A 64 2.18 -8.71 17.60
CA ARG A 64 3.34 -8.37 18.44
C ARG A 64 4.58 -7.90 17.68
N VAL A 65 4.63 -8.11 16.38
CA VAL A 65 5.77 -7.64 15.56
C VAL A 65 5.92 -6.12 15.70
N PRO A 66 7.12 -5.61 16.01
CA PRO A 66 7.34 -4.17 16.20
C PRO A 66 6.92 -3.32 15.01
N LEU A 67 7.20 -3.77 13.78
CA LEU A 67 6.76 -3.12 12.55
C LEU A 67 6.10 -4.11 11.61
N LEU A 68 4.84 -3.87 11.28
CA LEU A 68 4.10 -4.58 10.24
C LEU A 68 3.86 -3.64 9.06
N ILE A 69 4.27 -4.06 7.87
CA ILE A 69 4.02 -3.34 6.64
C ILE A 69 3.00 -4.13 5.82
N ILE A 70 1.85 -3.52 5.60
CA ILE A 70 0.74 -4.05 4.80
C ILE A 70 0.74 -3.32 3.46
N ASP A 71 1.18 -4.01 2.42
CA ASP A 71 1.27 -3.45 1.07
C ASP A 71 -0.03 -3.72 0.27
N ASP A 72 -0.38 -2.83 -0.63
CA ASP A 72 -1.53 -2.96 -1.54
C ASP A 72 -2.88 -3.16 -0.82
N PHE A 73 -3.14 -2.40 0.25
CA PHE A 73 -4.45 -2.38 0.88
C PHE A 73 -5.52 -1.86 -0.09
N GLY A 74 -6.64 -2.55 -0.15
CA GLY A 74 -7.78 -2.16 -0.97
C GLY A 74 -7.64 -2.47 -2.46
N LEU A 75 -6.60 -3.21 -2.88
CA LEU A 75 -6.46 -3.66 -4.27
C LEU A 75 -7.59 -4.61 -4.69
N LYS A 76 -8.07 -5.40 -3.74
CA LYS A 76 -9.24 -6.25 -3.88
C LYS A 76 -10.21 -6.02 -2.73
N PRO A 77 -11.53 -6.06 -2.96
CA PRO A 77 -12.50 -5.99 -1.88
C PRO A 77 -12.30 -7.12 -0.88
N LEU A 78 -12.39 -6.80 0.40
CA LEU A 78 -12.32 -7.78 1.48
C LEU A 78 -13.71 -8.38 1.73
N ARG A 79 -13.77 -9.69 1.76
CA ARG A 79 -14.98 -10.45 2.08
C ARG A 79 -14.76 -11.27 3.33
N ALA A 80 -15.84 -11.60 4.04
CA ALA A 80 -15.75 -12.45 5.22
C ALA A 80 -15.03 -13.78 4.90
N PRO A 81 -14.11 -14.25 5.75
CA PRO A 81 -13.71 -13.69 7.05
C PRO A 81 -12.55 -12.68 6.98
N ALA A 82 -12.02 -12.35 5.80
CA ALA A 82 -10.83 -11.52 5.63
C ALA A 82 -11.01 -10.10 6.19
N ASP A 83 -12.18 -9.51 6.03
CA ASP A 83 -12.52 -8.19 6.56
C ASP A 83 -12.48 -8.17 8.10
N GLU A 84 -13.04 -9.17 8.75
CA GLU A 84 -12.99 -9.32 10.20
C GLU A 84 -11.57 -9.61 10.69
N ASP A 85 -10.82 -10.43 9.96
CA ASP A 85 -9.44 -10.78 10.31
C ASP A 85 -8.54 -9.54 10.28
N LEU A 86 -8.68 -8.70 9.27
CA LEU A 86 -7.93 -7.44 9.20
C LEU A 86 -8.32 -6.49 10.34
N HIS A 87 -9.61 -6.37 10.61
CA HIS A 87 -10.10 -5.57 11.73
C HIS A 87 -9.48 -6.03 13.05
N ASP A 88 -9.51 -7.33 13.33
CA ASP A 88 -8.98 -7.89 14.57
C ASP A 88 -7.47 -7.64 14.70
N LEU A 89 -6.72 -7.81 13.61
CA LEU A 89 -5.29 -7.54 13.60
C LEU A 89 -4.98 -6.05 13.87
N ILE A 90 -5.69 -5.14 13.22
CA ILE A 90 -5.52 -3.70 13.43
C ILE A 90 -5.93 -3.30 14.85
N ALA A 91 -7.00 -3.87 15.39
CA ALA A 91 -7.44 -3.62 16.76
C ALA A 91 -6.39 -4.06 17.79
N GLU A 92 -5.78 -5.23 17.61
CA GLU A 92 -4.71 -5.73 18.49
C GLU A 92 -3.44 -4.87 18.41
N ARG A 93 -3.14 -4.29 17.25
CA ARG A 93 -1.95 -3.44 17.05
C ARG A 93 -2.16 -1.99 17.43
N TYR A 94 -3.40 -1.56 17.54
CA TYR A 94 -3.76 -0.18 17.82
C TYR A 94 -3.07 0.33 19.10
N GLU A 95 -2.29 1.41 18.95
CA GLU A 95 -1.48 2.03 20.01
C GLU A 95 -0.42 1.11 20.68
N GLN A 96 -0.23 -0.10 20.16
CA GLN A 96 0.72 -1.07 20.71
C GLN A 96 1.98 -1.22 19.84
N ALA A 97 1.83 -1.21 18.53
CA ALA A 97 2.91 -1.44 17.60
C ALA A 97 2.73 -0.61 16.31
N ALA A 98 3.84 -0.32 15.64
CA ALA A 98 3.84 0.48 14.41
C ALA A 98 3.33 -0.33 13.22
N THR A 99 2.45 0.29 12.43
CA THR A 99 1.91 -0.30 11.20
C THR A 99 2.09 0.68 10.04
N VAL A 100 2.60 0.19 8.92
CA VAL A 100 2.68 0.92 7.66
C VAL A 100 1.70 0.30 6.68
N VAL A 101 0.88 1.11 6.03
CA VAL A 101 -0.08 0.64 5.02
C VAL A 101 0.13 1.43 3.74
N THR A 102 0.26 0.74 2.62
CA THR A 102 0.24 1.36 1.29
C THR A 102 -1.06 1.05 0.57
N SER A 103 -1.57 1.99 -0.20
CA SER A 103 -2.81 1.82 -0.97
C SER A 103 -2.83 2.68 -2.23
N ASN A 104 -3.46 2.16 -3.28
CA ASN A 104 -3.82 2.93 -4.46
C ASN A 104 -5.11 3.74 -4.25
N LEU A 105 -5.90 3.40 -3.23
CA LEU A 105 -7.10 4.14 -2.86
C LEU A 105 -6.71 5.40 -2.08
N ASP A 106 -7.36 6.51 -2.41
CA ASP A 106 -7.30 7.69 -1.56
C ASP A 106 -7.94 7.40 -0.18
N PHE A 107 -7.53 8.14 0.85
CA PHE A 107 -8.04 7.93 2.22
C PHE A 107 -9.58 7.99 2.32
N THR A 108 -10.22 8.79 1.47
CA THR A 108 -11.68 8.93 1.40
C THR A 108 -12.38 7.69 0.81
N GLU A 109 -11.63 6.81 0.16
CA GLU A 109 -12.14 5.61 -0.51
C GLU A 109 -11.87 4.31 0.26
N TRP A 110 -11.21 4.39 1.40
CA TRP A 110 -10.77 3.20 2.15
C TRP A 110 -11.90 2.34 2.68
N ASP A 111 -13.07 2.92 2.93
CA ASP A 111 -14.28 2.19 3.30
C ASP A 111 -14.78 1.24 2.20
N GLN A 112 -14.46 1.54 0.93
CA GLN A 112 -14.79 0.70 -0.22
C GLN A 112 -14.10 -0.67 -0.20
N ALA A 113 -13.01 -0.81 0.56
CA ALA A 113 -12.34 -2.09 0.74
C ALA A 113 -13.18 -3.11 1.54
N PHE A 114 -14.22 -2.66 2.25
CA PHE A 114 -15.10 -3.47 3.10
C PHE A 114 -16.56 -3.42 2.62
N PRO A 115 -16.89 -3.93 1.42
CA PRO A 115 -18.21 -3.72 0.81
C PRO A 115 -19.38 -4.38 1.58
N GLY A 116 -19.07 -5.39 2.39
CA GLY A 116 -20.10 -6.15 3.12
C GLY A 116 -20.43 -5.64 4.52
N ASN A 117 -19.63 -4.72 5.09
CA ASN A 117 -19.79 -4.29 6.48
C ASN A 117 -19.27 -2.87 6.72
N ARG A 118 -20.18 -1.90 6.65
CA ARG A 118 -19.85 -0.48 6.81
C ARG A 118 -19.36 -0.13 8.22
N LEU A 119 -19.92 -0.77 9.24
CA LEU A 119 -19.51 -0.53 10.63
C LEU A 119 -18.09 -1.02 10.88
N LEU A 120 -17.77 -2.19 10.37
CA LEU A 120 -16.42 -2.77 10.45
C LEU A 120 -15.41 -1.92 9.69
N ALA A 121 -15.77 -1.44 8.49
CA ALA A 121 -14.97 -0.53 7.69
C ALA A 121 -14.62 0.74 8.48
N SER A 122 -15.62 1.39 9.03
CA SER A 122 -15.47 2.61 9.83
C SER A 122 -14.56 2.38 11.03
N ALA A 123 -14.80 1.33 11.80
CA ALA A 123 -14.01 1.01 12.98
C ALA A 123 -12.55 0.70 12.66
N THR A 124 -12.28 0.00 11.56
CA THR A 124 -10.92 -0.34 11.13
C THR A 124 -10.17 0.88 10.61
N VAL A 125 -10.81 1.65 9.74
CA VAL A 125 -10.22 2.86 9.14
C VAL A 125 -9.95 3.92 10.21
N ASP A 126 -10.84 4.11 11.16
CA ASP A 126 -10.64 5.07 12.26
C ASP A 126 -9.40 4.73 13.08
N ARG A 127 -9.18 3.45 13.40
CA ARG A 127 -7.98 3.02 14.11
C ARG A 127 -6.70 3.21 13.31
N LEU A 128 -6.73 2.92 12.02
CA LEU A 128 -5.58 3.13 11.14
C LEU A 128 -5.23 4.62 11.01
N ARG A 129 -6.22 5.50 10.96
CA ARG A 129 -6.02 6.94 10.77
C ARG A 129 -5.71 7.69 12.07
N HIS A 130 -6.03 7.13 13.20
CA HIS A 130 -5.80 7.79 14.49
C HIS A 130 -4.31 8.05 14.73
N ASN A 131 -3.95 9.33 14.84
CA ASN A 131 -2.58 9.81 14.99
C ASN A 131 -1.61 9.35 13.88
N ALA A 132 -2.12 8.99 12.71
CA ALA A 132 -1.31 8.49 11.60
C ALA A 132 -0.54 9.61 10.89
N TYR A 133 0.66 9.27 10.41
CA TYR A 133 1.36 10.05 9.40
C TYR A 133 0.81 9.66 8.02
N CYS A 134 0.17 10.61 7.34
CA CYS A 134 -0.45 10.39 6.04
C CYS A 134 0.41 11.00 4.95
N LEU A 135 0.89 10.16 4.02
CA LEU A 135 1.70 10.56 2.89
C LEU A 135 0.93 10.30 1.59
N THR A 136 0.79 11.33 0.77
CA THR A 136 0.23 11.20 -0.58
C THR A 136 1.34 11.37 -1.60
N LEU A 137 1.55 10.35 -2.44
CA LEU A 137 2.52 10.38 -3.51
C LEU A 137 1.82 10.71 -4.81
N ASP A 138 2.19 11.84 -5.40
CA ASP A 138 1.74 12.30 -6.71
C ASP A 138 2.85 12.15 -7.75
N GLY A 139 2.51 12.11 -9.02
CA GLY A 139 3.46 12.18 -10.11
C GLY A 139 3.37 11.08 -11.14
N ALA A 140 4.28 11.10 -12.13
CA ALA A 140 4.35 10.10 -13.17
C ALA A 140 4.80 8.74 -12.63
N SER A 141 4.17 7.67 -13.11
CA SER A 141 4.57 6.30 -12.77
C SER A 141 6.01 6.03 -13.21
N TYR A 142 6.86 5.59 -12.28
CA TYR A 142 8.21 5.12 -12.59
C TYR A 142 8.23 3.82 -13.42
N ARG A 143 7.09 3.15 -13.57
CA ARG A 143 6.92 1.95 -14.39
C ARG A 143 6.48 2.25 -15.81
N ALA A 144 6.15 3.51 -16.16
CA ALA A 144 5.80 3.90 -17.51
C ALA A 144 7.02 3.70 -18.43
N PRO A 145 6.85 3.20 -19.68
CA PRO A 145 7.93 3.11 -20.63
C PRO A 145 8.50 4.52 -20.85
N ARG A 146 9.81 4.66 -20.77
CA ARG A 146 10.48 5.90 -21.16
C ARG A 146 10.16 6.14 -22.63
N GLN A 147 9.49 7.23 -22.97
CA GLN A 147 9.36 7.67 -24.36
C GLN A 147 10.78 7.90 -24.87
N GLY A 148 11.15 7.14 -25.89
CA GLY A 148 12.44 7.34 -26.56
C GLY A 148 12.55 8.76 -27.11
N PRO A 149 13.79 9.26 -27.34
CA PRO A 149 13.99 10.62 -27.84
C PRO A 149 13.15 10.83 -29.09
N ASN A 150 12.34 11.88 -29.08
CA ASN A 150 11.49 12.29 -30.16
C ASN A 150 12.41 12.57 -31.36
N LYS A 151 12.37 11.72 -32.41
CA LYS A 151 13.06 12.01 -33.68
C LYS A 151 12.40 13.25 -34.23
N ALA A 152 13.08 14.38 -34.11
CA ALA A 152 12.71 15.60 -34.76
C ALA A 152 12.56 15.30 -36.27
N LYS A 153 11.36 15.48 -36.81
CA LYS A 153 11.13 15.45 -38.26
C LYS A 153 11.87 16.63 -38.87
N THR A 154 13.02 16.35 -39.46
CA THR A 154 13.70 17.32 -40.33
C THR A 154 12.86 17.48 -41.57
N THR A 155 12.10 18.56 -41.64
CA THR A 155 11.41 18.98 -42.85
C THR A 155 12.47 19.60 -43.77
N LEU A 156 12.88 18.85 -44.78
CA LEU A 156 13.67 19.39 -45.88
C LEU A 156 12.75 20.35 -46.69
N ALA A 157 13.03 21.62 -46.58
CA ALA A 157 12.45 22.65 -47.44
C ALA A 157 12.93 22.42 -48.89
N SER A 158 12.00 22.09 -49.76
CA SER A 158 12.24 22.06 -51.20
C SER A 158 12.30 23.48 -51.73
N THR A 159 13.43 23.84 -52.29
CA THR A 159 13.70 25.08 -53.02
C THR A 159 12.87 25.14 -54.32
N PRO A 160 12.18 26.23 -54.65
CA PRO A 160 11.52 26.35 -55.96
C PRO A 160 12.54 26.62 -57.04
N LYS A 161 12.49 25.81 -58.10
CA LYS A 161 13.25 26.10 -59.35
C LYS A 161 12.58 27.24 -60.08
N ASN A 162 13.32 28.34 -60.23
CA ASN A 162 13.03 29.37 -61.19
C ASN A 162 13.25 28.83 -62.63
N ASN A 163 12.22 28.87 -63.45
CA ASN A 163 12.33 28.75 -64.87
C ASN A 163 12.14 30.15 -65.49
N HIS A 164 13.26 30.68 -66.02
CA HIS A 164 13.23 31.75 -66.99
C HIS A 164 13.33 31.11 -68.36
N SER A 165 12.37 31.34 -69.21
CA SER A 165 12.49 31.69 -70.68
C SER A 165 11.13 31.99 -71.24
#